data_991c4d5740bd6a3ccd21c442915dbe4a
#
_entry.id   991c4d5740bd6a3ccd21c442915dbe4a
#
_cell.length_a   1.000
_cell.length_b   1.000
_cell.length_c   1.000
_cell.angle_alpha   90.00
_cell.angle_beta   90.00
_cell.angle_gamma   90.00
#
_symmetry.space_group_name_H-M   'P 1'
#
loop_
_entity.id
_entity.type
_entity.pdbx_description
1 polymer ?
#
loop_
_entity_poly.entity_id
_entity_poly.type
_entity_poly.pdbx_seq_one_letter_code
_entity_poly.pdbx_strand_id
1 'polypeptide(L)'
;MPGTPAISPKRAARLKTKKHREAERLFLAEGAAILGEAPIAPLQVFASVEQLRRVSTLKTPSGPVGVFPFLDVTATQLLASVRRVVLLHGVQDPGNVGTAIRSAHAFGAGVALSRGSADLYNPKTVRASMGSIFHTPVARELESVDFLAEAGGAGFGLDAAVPEARGTPGSLPGGRLVVCIGAEGSGLPEEVVRACEIQVGIPSLAPSLNASVAASILLYEAYSRVLP
;
A
#
# COMPACT_ATOMS: atom_id res chain seq x y z
N MET A 1 13.51 -16.18 -26.71
CA MET A 1 12.30 -15.39 -26.43
C MET A 1 12.34 -14.17 -27.33
N PRO A 2 11.32 -13.88 -28.15
CA PRO A 2 11.31 -12.62 -28.93
C PRO A 2 11.33 -11.47 -27.92
N GLY A 3 12.32 -10.56 -28.07
CA GLY A 3 12.56 -9.49 -27.14
C GLY A 3 11.34 -8.56 -27.06
N THR A 4 10.88 -8.27 -25.84
CA THR A 4 9.86 -7.26 -25.61
C THR A 4 10.32 -5.95 -26.28
N PRO A 5 9.51 -5.33 -27.13
CA PRO A 5 9.94 -4.11 -27.82
C PRO A 5 10.32 -3.03 -26.83
N ALA A 6 11.47 -2.38 -27.05
CA ALA A 6 12.00 -1.35 -26.15
C ALA A 6 10.95 -0.26 -25.89
N ILE A 7 10.76 0.10 -24.61
CA ILE A 7 9.82 1.15 -24.22
C ILE A 7 10.46 2.50 -24.51
N SER A 8 9.88 3.26 -25.46
CA SER A 8 10.39 4.59 -25.77
C SER A 8 10.11 5.60 -24.64
N PRO A 9 10.90 6.70 -24.51
CA PRO A 9 10.62 7.75 -23.53
C PRO A 9 9.23 8.37 -23.69
N LYS A 10 8.72 8.47 -24.93
CA LYS A 10 7.36 8.95 -25.22
C LYS A 10 6.29 8.02 -24.65
N ARG A 11 6.47 6.71 -24.78
CA ARG A 11 5.54 5.70 -24.22
C ARG A 11 5.61 5.72 -22.70
N ALA A 12 6.82 5.71 -22.09
CA ALA A 12 7.00 5.77 -20.66
C ALA A 12 6.40 7.04 -20.04
N ALA A 13 6.53 8.19 -20.68
CA ALA A 13 5.94 9.45 -20.21
C ALA A 13 4.41 9.40 -20.06
N ARG A 14 3.71 8.55 -20.82
CA ARG A 14 2.25 8.35 -20.68
C ARG A 14 1.87 7.67 -19.37
N LEU A 15 2.76 6.86 -18.80
CA LEU A 15 2.56 6.16 -17.52
C LEU A 15 2.45 7.12 -16.31
N LYS A 16 2.69 8.41 -16.49
CA LYS A 16 2.39 9.44 -15.48
C LYS A 16 0.90 9.50 -15.12
N THR A 17 0.02 9.05 -16.01
CA THR A 17 -1.43 9.05 -15.78
C THR A 17 -1.97 7.64 -15.46
N LYS A 18 -2.96 7.55 -14.56
CA LYS A 18 -3.60 6.28 -14.14
C LYS A 18 -4.13 5.52 -15.36
N LYS A 19 -4.82 6.21 -16.29
CA LYS A 19 -5.39 5.62 -17.52
C LYS A 19 -4.37 4.77 -18.29
N HIS A 20 -3.17 5.29 -18.50
CA HIS A 20 -2.15 4.58 -19.28
C HIS A 20 -1.47 3.47 -18.47
N ARG A 21 -1.28 3.67 -17.16
CA ARG A 21 -0.77 2.61 -16.28
C ARG A 21 -1.68 1.39 -16.29
N GLU A 22 -2.99 1.60 -16.12
CA GLU A 22 -3.99 0.51 -16.14
C GLU A 22 -4.04 -0.19 -17.51
N ALA A 23 -4.03 0.57 -18.60
CA ALA A 23 -4.08 0.02 -19.96
C ALA A 23 -2.86 -0.83 -20.30
N GLU A 24 -1.67 -0.42 -19.83
CA GLU A 24 -0.41 -1.11 -20.13
C GLU A 24 0.03 -2.08 -19.02
N ARG A 25 -0.61 -2.04 -17.86
CA ARG A 25 -0.19 -2.79 -16.65
C ARG A 25 1.27 -2.51 -16.28
N LEU A 26 1.70 -1.24 -16.44
CA LEU A 26 3.06 -0.78 -16.18
C LEU A 26 3.05 0.46 -15.28
N PHE A 27 4.13 0.62 -14.48
CA PHE A 27 4.33 1.82 -13.66
C PHE A 27 5.79 2.32 -13.71
N LEU A 28 5.97 3.55 -13.21
CA LEU A 28 7.27 4.19 -13.10
C LEU A 28 7.76 4.17 -11.65
N ALA A 29 9.00 3.75 -11.44
CA ALA A 29 9.73 3.96 -10.19
C ALA A 29 10.92 4.89 -10.47
N GLU A 30 11.10 5.94 -9.65
CA GLU A 30 12.08 6.97 -9.85
C GLU A 30 13.02 7.11 -8.65
N GLY A 31 14.32 7.11 -8.91
CA GLY A 31 15.38 7.23 -7.92
C GLY A 31 16.22 5.98 -7.77
N ALA A 32 17.55 6.15 -7.67
CA ALA A 32 18.51 5.05 -7.58
C ALA A 32 18.23 4.13 -6.38
N ALA A 33 17.90 4.73 -5.21
CA ALA A 33 17.58 3.96 -4.00
C ALA A 33 16.36 3.07 -4.20
N ILE A 34 15.28 3.59 -4.83
CA ILE A 34 14.06 2.84 -5.08
C ILE A 34 14.30 1.70 -6.08
N LEU A 35 15.06 1.97 -7.15
CA LEU A 35 15.39 0.95 -8.14
C LEU A 35 16.31 -0.13 -7.57
N GLY A 36 17.18 0.23 -6.63
CA GLY A 36 18.08 -0.71 -5.95
C GLY A 36 17.35 -1.72 -5.05
N GLU A 37 16.16 -1.37 -4.59
CA GLU A 37 15.31 -2.28 -3.79
C GLU A 37 14.54 -3.29 -4.65
N ALA A 38 14.47 -3.12 -5.97
CA ALA A 38 13.66 -3.98 -6.81
C ALA A 38 14.31 -5.38 -6.98
N PRO A 39 13.63 -6.47 -6.57
CA PRO A 39 14.13 -7.83 -6.75
C PRO A 39 14.00 -8.32 -8.19
N ILE A 40 13.31 -7.54 -9.04
CA ILE A 40 13.11 -7.82 -10.46
C ILE A 40 13.75 -6.73 -11.30
N ALA A 41 14.30 -7.10 -12.45
CA ALA A 41 14.85 -6.12 -13.38
C ALA A 41 13.73 -5.25 -13.98
N PRO A 42 13.96 -3.92 -14.12
CA PRO A 42 13.04 -3.07 -14.84
C PRO A 42 13.02 -3.47 -16.33
N LEU A 43 11.86 -3.33 -16.96
CA LEU A 43 11.69 -3.56 -18.40
C LEU A 43 12.47 -2.54 -19.22
N GLN A 44 12.66 -1.34 -18.69
CA GLN A 44 13.43 -0.26 -19.29
C GLN A 44 13.92 0.69 -18.20
N VAL A 45 15.14 1.22 -18.35
CA VAL A 45 15.69 2.29 -17.50
C VAL A 45 16.01 3.51 -18.36
N PHE A 46 15.67 4.69 -17.86
CA PHE A 46 16.01 5.99 -18.41
C PHE A 46 16.94 6.71 -17.43
N ALA A 47 18.12 7.11 -17.89
CA ALA A 47 19.12 7.74 -17.02
C ALA A 47 19.75 9.03 -17.63
N SER A 48 19.67 9.21 -18.94
CA SER A 48 20.21 10.45 -19.56
C SER A 48 19.35 11.67 -19.22
N VAL A 49 19.96 12.82 -19.09
CA VAL A 49 19.27 14.09 -18.77
C VAL A 49 18.11 14.36 -19.72
N GLU A 50 18.28 14.11 -21.03
CA GLU A 50 17.23 14.32 -22.02
C GLU A 50 16.04 13.38 -21.79
N GLN A 51 16.30 12.10 -21.53
CA GLN A 51 15.26 11.12 -21.24
C GLN A 51 14.51 11.49 -19.96
N LEU A 52 15.25 11.80 -18.88
CA LEU A 52 14.68 12.16 -17.58
C LEU A 52 13.76 13.37 -17.66
N ARG A 53 14.11 14.42 -18.44
CA ARG A 53 13.22 15.57 -18.67
C ARG A 53 11.85 15.17 -19.21
N ARG A 54 11.75 14.07 -19.94
CA ARG A 54 10.49 13.56 -20.54
C ARG A 54 9.74 12.64 -19.59
N VAL A 55 10.45 11.69 -18.93
CA VAL A 55 9.85 10.59 -18.18
C VAL A 55 9.68 10.87 -16.70
N SER A 56 10.54 11.68 -16.06
CA SER A 56 10.45 11.99 -14.64
C SER A 56 9.10 12.61 -14.28
N THR A 57 8.61 12.25 -13.11
CA THR A 57 7.38 12.79 -12.50
C THR A 57 7.68 14.00 -11.59
N LEU A 58 8.97 14.33 -11.42
CA LEU A 58 9.44 15.44 -10.61
C LEU A 58 9.82 16.64 -11.49
N LYS A 59 9.67 17.86 -10.97
CA LYS A 59 10.17 19.07 -11.62
C LYS A 59 11.68 19.00 -11.82
N THR A 60 12.40 18.52 -10.80
CA THR A 60 13.82 18.21 -10.87
C THR A 60 13.98 16.70 -10.69
N PRO A 61 14.41 15.95 -11.72
CA PRO A 61 14.60 14.51 -11.63
C PRO A 61 15.60 14.15 -10.52
N SER A 62 15.24 13.13 -9.71
CA SER A 62 16.04 12.68 -8.56
C SER A 62 16.96 11.50 -8.90
N GLY A 63 16.99 11.04 -10.15
CA GLY A 63 17.81 9.90 -10.57
C GLY A 63 17.17 9.10 -11.70
N PRO A 64 17.65 7.88 -11.96
CA PRO A 64 17.12 7.04 -13.04
C PRO A 64 15.64 6.71 -12.81
N VAL A 65 14.90 6.52 -13.91
CA VAL A 65 13.50 6.08 -13.90
C VAL A 65 13.42 4.70 -14.53
N GLY A 66 12.90 3.73 -13.77
CA GLY A 66 12.62 2.38 -14.22
C GLY A 66 11.15 2.20 -14.56
N VAL A 67 10.88 1.37 -15.57
CA VAL A 67 9.54 0.90 -15.92
C VAL A 67 9.37 -0.54 -15.43
N PHE A 68 8.32 -0.80 -14.65
CA PHE A 68 8.04 -2.11 -14.07
C PHE A 68 6.63 -2.57 -14.42
N PRO A 69 6.39 -3.90 -14.49
CA PRO A 69 5.05 -4.45 -14.57
C PRO A 69 4.31 -4.23 -13.23
N PHE A 70 2.99 -4.26 -13.25
CA PHE A 70 2.20 -4.24 -12.03
C PHE A 70 2.53 -5.44 -11.14
N LEU A 71 2.50 -5.23 -9.82
CA LEU A 71 2.89 -6.18 -8.78
C LEU A 71 1.72 -6.57 -7.87
N ASP A 72 0.54 -5.96 -8.07
CA ASP A 72 -0.63 -6.23 -7.26
C ASP A 72 -1.05 -7.71 -7.34
N VAL A 73 -1.52 -8.21 -6.22
CA VAL A 73 -2.01 -9.58 -6.05
C VAL A 73 -3.53 -9.59 -5.84
N THR A 74 -4.16 -10.75 -5.94
CA THR A 74 -5.59 -10.90 -5.55
C THR A 74 -5.74 -10.90 -4.03
N ALA A 75 -6.96 -10.68 -3.52
CA ALA A 75 -7.27 -10.78 -2.09
C ALA A 75 -6.86 -12.15 -1.53
N THR A 76 -7.23 -13.22 -2.21
CA THR A 76 -6.88 -14.59 -1.82
C THR A 76 -5.37 -14.83 -1.75
N GLN A 77 -4.61 -14.32 -2.74
CA GLN A 77 -3.14 -14.41 -2.73
C GLN A 77 -2.53 -13.60 -1.58
N LEU A 78 -3.06 -12.40 -1.31
CA LEU A 78 -2.65 -11.58 -0.17
C LEU A 78 -2.84 -12.35 1.14
N LEU A 79 -4.05 -12.84 1.39
CA LEU A 79 -4.41 -13.57 2.60
C LEU A 79 -3.60 -14.88 2.78
N ALA A 80 -3.23 -15.53 1.68
CA ALA A 80 -2.39 -16.71 1.73
C ALA A 80 -0.91 -16.41 2.05
N SER A 81 -0.42 -15.22 1.70
CA SER A 81 1.02 -14.88 1.77
C SER A 81 1.47 -14.26 3.08
N VAL A 82 0.55 -13.70 3.89
CA VAL A 82 0.90 -12.99 5.13
C VAL A 82 0.00 -13.37 6.30
N ARG A 83 0.43 -13.05 7.51
CA ARG A 83 -0.37 -13.23 8.73
C ARG A 83 -1.06 -11.94 9.19
N ARG A 84 -0.60 -10.79 8.75
CA ARG A 84 -1.13 -9.48 9.11
C ARG A 84 -1.40 -8.67 7.85
N VAL A 85 -2.52 -7.99 7.82
CA VAL A 85 -2.93 -7.11 6.73
C VAL A 85 -3.41 -5.79 7.32
N VAL A 86 -3.02 -4.68 6.73
CA VAL A 86 -3.70 -3.40 6.94
C VAL A 86 -4.64 -3.13 5.76
N LEU A 87 -5.92 -3.00 6.06
CA LEU A 87 -6.92 -2.53 5.10
C LEU A 87 -7.02 -1.01 5.20
N LEU A 88 -6.67 -0.31 4.13
CA LEU A 88 -6.84 1.14 3.99
C LEU A 88 -8.16 1.39 3.26
N HIS A 89 -9.16 1.91 3.99
CA HIS A 89 -10.47 2.23 3.42
C HIS A 89 -10.56 3.69 3.05
N GLY A 90 -10.66 4.00 1.75
CA GLY A 90 -10.86 5.35 1.24
C GLY A 90 -9.70 6.32 1.50
N VAL A 91 -8.51 5.85 1.83
CA VAL A 91 -7.33 6.68 2.09
C VAL A 91 -6.85 7.31 0.79
N GLN A 92 -7.12 8.60 0.58
CA GLN A 92 -6.94 9.29 -0.70
C GLN A 92 -5.56 9.93 -0.89
N ASP A 93 -4.78 10.18 0.17
CA ASP A 93 -3.42 10.72 0.01
C ASP A 93 -2.44 9.61 -0.42
N PRO A 94 -1.82 9.73 -1.62
CA PRO A 94 -0.84 8.75 -2.09
C PRO A 94 0.40 8.62 -1.19
N GLY A 95 0.74 9.69 -0.43
CA GLY A 95 1.82 9.66 0.54
C GLY A 95 1.51 8.74 1.72
N ASN A 96 0.26 8.79 2.23
CA ASN A 96 -0.18 7.91 3.31
C ASN A 96 -0.24 6.45 2.87
N VAL A 97 -0.75 6.17 1.67
CA VAL A 97 -0.72 4.81 1.12
C VAL A 97 0.71 4.29 0.98
N GLY A 98 1.64 5.10 0.42
CA GLY A 98 3.03 4.70 0.29
C GLY A 98 3.74 4.48 1.64
N THR A 99 3.46 5.33 2.63
CA THR A 99 4.00 5.19 3.99
C THR A 99 3.46 3.94 4.69
N ALA A 100 2.16 3.64 4.54
CA ALA A 100 1.57 2.41 5.09
C ALA A 100 2.18 1.15 4.45
N ILE A 101 2.45 1.15 3.13
CA ILE A 101 3.17 0.06 2.45
C ILE A 101 4.58 -0.12 3.03
N ARG A 102 5.28 0.99 3.32
CA ARG A 102 6.61 0.93 3.95
C ARG A 102 6.55 0.36 5.36
N SER A 103 5.54 0.72 6.15
CA SER A 103 5.34 0.16 7.50
C SER A 103 4.94 -1.33 7.43
N ALA A 104 4.08 -1.70 6.48
CA ALA A 104 3.71 -3.10 6.25
C ALA A 104 4.93 -3.96 5.92
N HIS A 105 5.83 -3.48 5.04
CA HIS A 105 7.10 -4.15 4.77
C HIS A 105 7.93 -4.34 6.05
N ALA A 106 8.12 -3.26 6.82
CA ALA A 106 8.94 -3.29 8.03
C ALA A 106 8.43 -4.30 9.08
N PHE A 107 7.11 -4.52 9.14
CA PHE A 107 6.47 -5.39 10.14
C PHE A 107 5.91 -6.71 9.55
N GLY A 108 6.37 -7.09 8.35
CA GLY A 108 6.00 -8.37 7.72
C GLY A 108 4.50 -8.51 7.48
N ALA A 109 3.84 -7.44 7.06
CA ALA A 109 2.41 -7.38 6.75
C ALA A 109 2.16 -7.15 5.25
N GLY A 110 0.93 -7.39 4.82
CA GLY A 110 0.44 -6.99 3.51
C GLY A 110 -0.51 -5.80 3.59
N VAL A 111 -0.91 -5.26 2.45
CA VAL A 111 -1.81 -4.12 2.34
C VAL A 111 -3.01 -4.45 1.45
N ALA A 112 -4.20 -4.14 1.93
CA ALA A 112 -5.44 -4.15 1.17
C ALA A 112 -5.90 -2.71 0.93
N LEU A 113 -6.16 -2.34 -0.32
CA LEU A 113 -6.65 -1.01 -0.69
C LEU A 113 -8.09 -1.13 -1.17
N SER A 114 -9.01 -0.46 -0.49
CA SER A 114 -10.40 -0.39 -0.96
C SER A 114 -10.52 0.46 -2.22
N ARG A 115 -11.62 0.30 -2.94
CA ARG A 115 -12.04 1.29 -3.94
C ARG A 115 -12.11 2.68 -3.31
N GLY A 116 -11.75 3.70 -4.10
CA GLY A 116 -11.67 5.08 -3.61
C GLY A 116 -10.38 5.43 -2.86
N SER A 117 -9.53 4.47 -2.55
CA SER A 117 -8.18 4.74 -2.05
C SER A 117 -7.26 5.24 -3.17
N ALA A 118 -6.16 5.90 -2.78
CA ALA A 118 -5.18 6.38 -3.74
C ALA A 118 -4.59 5.22 -4.56
N ASP A 119 -4.29 5.51 -5.81
CA ASP A 119 -3.73 4.54 -6.74
C ASP A 119 -2.36 4.04 -6.26
N LEU A 120 -2.24 2.72 -6.11
CA LEU A 120 -1.01 2.02 -5.73
C LEU A 120 0.19 2.47 -6.56
N TYR A 121 -0.01 2.62 -7.86
CA TYR A 121 1.05 2.95 -8.81
C TYR A 121 1.15 4.44 -9.13
N ASN A 122 0.45 5.30 -8.36
CA ASN A 122 0.69 6.74 -8.43
C ASN A 122 2.16 7.02 -8.13
N PRO A 123 2.86 7.84 -8.92
CA PRO A 123 4.27 8.14 -8.67
C PRO A 123 4.58 8.68 -7.27
N LYS A 124 3.63 9.36 -6.61
CA LYS A 124 3.79 9.81 -5.22
C LYS A 124 3.73 8.63 -4.25
N THR A 125 2.83 7.64 -4.48
CA THR A 125 2.74 6.40 -3.69
C THR A 125 4.04 5.60 -3.82
N VAL A 126 4.49 5.38 -5.04
CA VAL A 126 5.73 4.62 -5.32
C VAL A 126 6.93 5.27 -4.64
N ARG A 127 7.07 6.59 -4.71
CA ARG A 127 8.16 7.29 -4.01
C ARG A 127 8.03 7.18 -2.50
N ALA A 128 6.85 7.40 -1.94
CA ALA A 128 6.64 7.35 -0.49
C ALA A 128 6.90 5.96 0.10
N SER A 129 6.73 4.90 -0.69
CA SER A 129 7.03 3.53 -0.26
C SER A 129 8.53 3.24 -0.16
N MET A 130 9.40 4.09 -0.73
CA MET A 130 10.87 3.96 -0.67
C MET A 130 11.37 2.56 -1.07
N GLY A 131 10.76 1.96 -2.12
CA GLY A 131 11.08 0.62 -2.59
C GLY A 131 10.27 -0.52 -1.96
N SER A 132 9.62 -0.29 -0.81
CA SER A 132 8.81 -1.32 -0.13
C SER A 132 7.66 -1.89 -0.99
N ILE A 133 7.23 -1.15 -2.02
CA ILE A 133 6.24 -1.64 -3.00
C ILE A 133 6.68 -2.92 -3.72
N PHE A 134 7.97 -3.18 -3.82
CA PHE A 134 8.52 -4.38 -4.45
C PHE A 134 8.53 -5.62 -3.53
N HIS A 135 8.34 -5.42 -2.22
CA HIS A 135 8.47 -6.45 -1.20
C HIS A 135 7.15 -6.73 -0.46
N THR A 136 6.20 -5.80 -0.53
CA THR A 136 4.92 -5.90 0.18
C THR A 136 3.85 -6.42 -0.77
N PRO A 137 3.18 -7.54 -0.47
CA PRO A 137 2.01 -7.93 -1.25
C PRO A 137 0.88 -6.94 -1.03
N VAL A 138 0.33 -6.40 -2.12
CA VAL A 138 -0.76 -5.42 -2.09
C VAL A 138 -1.90 -5.90 -2.97
N ALA A 139 -3.10 -6.02 -2.40
CA ALA A 139 -4.34 -6.17 -3.16
C ALA A 139 -5.05 -4.81 -3.22
N ARG A 140 -5.69 -4.49 -4.35
CA ARG A 140 -6.29 -3.18 -4.59
C ARG A 140 -7.65 -3.26 -5.26
N GLU A 141 -8.36 -2.10 -5.28
CA GLU A 141 -9.71 -1.96 -5.85
C GLU A 141 -10.72 -2.93 -5.21
N LEU A 142 -10.59 -3.18 -3.89
CA LEU A 142 -11.41 -4.11 -3.13
C LEU A 142 -12.70 -3.45 -2.62
N GLU A 143 -13.77 -4.22 -2.55
CA GLU A 143 -14.91 -3.91 -1.70
C GLU A 143 -14.57 -4.35 -0.28
N SER A 144 -14.55 -3.42 0.68
CA SER A 144 -14.01 -3.68 2.01
C SER A 144 -14.76 -4.77 2.77
N VAL A 145 -16.09 -4.76 2.72
CA VAL A 145 -16.92 -5.75 3.43
C VAL A 145 -16.71 -7.15 2.84
N ASP A 146 -16.65 -7.27 1.52
CA ASP A 146 -16.41 -8.55 0.84
C ASP A 146 -15.01 -9.09 1.19
N PHE A 147 -14.01 -8.21 1.18
CA PHE A 147 -12.65 -8.57 1.59
C PHE A 147 -12.59 -9.03 3.06
N LEU A 148 -13.29 -8.35 3.97
CA LEU A 148 -13.34 -8.75 5.38
C LEU A 148 -14.05 -10.10 5.56
N ALA A 149 -15.12 -10.36 4.82
CA ALA A 149 -15.80 -11.67 4.84
C ALA A 149 -14.84 -12.80 4.36
N GLU A 150 -14.08 -12.57 3.28
CA GLU A 150 -13.05 -13.51 2.80
C GLU A 150 -11.95 -13.72 3.85
N ALA A 151 -11.47 -12.65 4.47
CA ALA A 151 -10.44 -12.71 5.51
C ALA A 151 -10.91 -13.47 6.76
N GLY A 152 -12.12 -13.20 7.25
CA GLY A 152 -12.73 -13.93 8.37
C GLY A 152 -12.87 -15.42 8.06
N GLY A 153 -13.37 -15.77 6.86
CA GLY A 153 -13.42 -17.15 6.39
C GLY A 153 -12.05 -17.83 6.28
N ALA A 154 -10.98 -17.06 6.09
CA ALA A 154 -9.59 -17.52 6.10
C ALA A 154 -8.94 -17.53 7.50
N GLY A 155 -9.70 -17.26 8.57
CA GLY A 155 -9.25 -17.31 9.96
C GLY A 155 -8.43 -16.10 10.41
N PHE A 156 -8.67 -14.91 9.84
CA PHE A 156 -8.14 -13.65 10.36
C PHE A 156 -9.11 -13.06 11.39
N GLY A 157 -8.58 -12.54 12.50
CA GLY A 157 -9.28 -11.59 13.36
C GLY A 157 -9.46 -10.26 12.62
N LEU A 158 -10.59 -9.59 12.84
CA LEU A 158 -10.97 -8.39 12.10
C LEU A 158 -11.12 -7.22 13.08
N ASP A 159 -10.21 -6.25 13.01
CA ASP A 159 -10.17 -5.13 13.95
C ASP A 159 -10.31 -3.77 13.22
N ALA A 160 -11.20 -2.92 13.74
CA ALA A 160 -11.41 -1.58 13.24
C ALA A 160 -10.66 -0.54 14.09
N ALA A 161 -9.84 0.30 13.49
CA ALA A 161 -9.26 1.47 14.17
C ALA A 161 -10.30 2.59 14.26
N VAL A 162 -10.79 2.84 15.47
CA VAL A 162 -11.81 3.85 15.77
C VAL A 162 -11.29 4.72 16.91
N PRO A 163 -11.22 6.07 16.75
CA PRO A 163 -10.61 6.96 17.74
C PRO A 163 -11.19 6.84 19.15
N GLU A 164 -12.50 6.69 19.28
CA GLU A 164 -13.22 6.61 20.56
C GLU A 164 -13.36 5.20 21.12
N ALA A 165 -12.70 4.19 20.49
CA ALA A 165 -12.81 2.82 20.93
C ALA A 165 -12.19 2.62 22.32
N ARG A 166 -12.82 1.75 23.13
CA ARG A 166 -12.30 1.38 24.46
C ARG A 166 -11.11 0.40 24.39
N GLY A 167 -11.02 -0.38 23.30
CA GLY A 167 -9.88 -1.25 23.06
C GLY A 167 -8.61 -0.42 22.82
N THR A 168 -7.46 -0.92 23.26
CA THR A 168 -6.15 -0.29 23.03
C THR A 168 -5.35 -1.14 22.03
N PRO A 169 -4.27 -0.62 21.43
CA PRO A 169 -3.41 -1.44 20.58
C PRO A 169 -2.97 -2.74 21.27
N GLY A 170 -2.80 -2.70 22.59
CA GLY A 170 -2.53 -3.87 23.43
C GLY A 170 -3.61 -4.95 23.43
N SER A 171 -4.81 -4.73 22.91
CA SER A 171 -5.86 -5.75 22.80
C SER A 171 -5.86 -6.50 21.45
N LEU A 172 -4.99 -6.12 20.49
CA LEU A 172 -4.89 -6.80 19.20
C LEU A 172 -4.52 -8.29 19.39
N PRO A 173 -5.13 -9.21 18.62
CA PRO A 173 -4.80 -10.62 18.73
C PRO A 173 -3.39 -10.92 18.18
N GLY A 174 -2.70 -11.88 18.80
CA GLY A 174 -1.36 -12.33 18.37
C GLY A 174 -1.35 -13.26 17.15
N GLY A 175 -2.51 -13.47 16.50
CA GLY A 175 -2.69 -14.40 15.40
C GLY A 175 -2.62 -13.77 14.01
N ARG A 176 -3.45 -14.32 13.12
CA ARG A 176 -3.75 -13.70 11.80
C ARG A 176 -4.70 -12.54 12.03
N LEU A 177 -4.40 -11.39 11.42
CA LEU A 177 -5.10 -10.14 11.74
C LEU A 177 -5.26 -9.26 10.52
N VAL A 178 -6.46 -8.69 10.34
CA VAL A 178 -6.70 -7.53 9.48
C VAL A 178 -7.01 -6.33 10.37
N VAL A 179 -6.24 -5.26 10.23
CA VAL A 179 -6.52 -3.97 10.88
C VAL A 179 -7.05 -3.00 9.84
N CYS A 180 -8.26 -2.48 10.06
CA CYS A 180 -8.92 -1.52 9.16
C CYS A 180 -8.60 -0.09 9.58
N ILE A 181 -8.12 0.71 8.64
CA ILE A 181 -7.84 2.15 8.81
C ILE A 181 -8.72 2.93 7.84
N GLY A 182 -9.46 3.88 8.34
CA GLY A 182 -10.32 4.75 7.53
C GLY A 182 -9.60 5.97 6.96
N ALA A 183 -10.29 6.69 6.08
CA ALA A 183 -9.84 7.95 5.50
C ALA A 183 -9.73 9.05 6.57
N GLU A 184 -8.82 9.99 6.35
CA GLU A 184 -8.72 11.20 7.17
C GLU A 184 -10.02 12.02 7.09
N GLY A 185 -10.64 12.28 8.22
CA GLY A 185 -11.86 13.08 8.33
C GLY A 185 -13.14 12.26 8.38
N SER A 186 -13.39 11.30 7.49
CA SER A 186 -14.59 10.47 7.52
C SER A 186 -14.45 9.20 8.36
N GLY A 187 -13.22 8.74 8.62
CA GLY A 187 -12.97 7.49 9.32
C GLY A 187 -13.41 6.26 8.51
N LEU A 188 -13.77 5.19 9.22
CA LEU A 188 -14.34 3.97 8.65
C LEU A 188 -15.87 4.10 8.55
N PRO A 189 -16.49 3.65 7.45
CA PRO A 189 -17.95 3.53 7.37
C PRO A 189 -18.48 2.53 8.39
N GLU A 190 -19.72 2.75 8.86
CA GLU A 190 -20.35 1.91 9.88
C GLU A 190 -20.43 0.43 9.47
N GLU A 191 -20.65 0.15 8.20
CA GLU A 191 -20.69 -1.21 7.65
C GLU A 191 -19.34 -1.94 7.77
N VAL A 192 -18.22 -1.23 7.59
CA VAL A 192 -16.88 -1.78 7.78
C VAL A 192 -16.60 -2.02 9.26
N VAL A 193 -16.99 -1.09 10.13
CA VAL A 193 -16.85 -1.23 11.60
C VAL A 193 -17.67 -2.42 12.11
N ARG A 194 -18.90 -2.59 11.61
CA ARG A 194 -19.77 -3.72 11.98
C ARG A 194 -19.26 -5.09 11.49
N ALA A 195 -18.49 -5.10 10.40
CA ALA A 195 -17.86 -6.32 9.90
C ALA A 195 -16.63 -6.75 10.73
N CYS A 196 -16.15 -5.88 11.63
CA CYS A 196 -15.01 -6.17 12.50
C CYS A 196 -15.49 -6.68 13.87
N GLU A 197 -14.67 -7.55 14.48
CA GLU A 197 -14.95 -8.17 15.77
C GLU A 197 -14.59 -7.24 16.94
N ILE A 198 -13.52 -6.46 16.78
CA ILE A 198 -12.96 -5.59 17.81
C ILE A 198 -12.81 -4.17 17.26
N GLN A 199 -13.03 -3.18 18.11
CA GLN A 199 -12.69 -1.80 17.85
C GLN A 199 -11.50 -1.40 18.73
N VAL A 200 -10.47 -0.83 18.09
CA VAL A 200 -9.21 -0.46 18.72
C VAL A 200 -8.96 1.04 18.56
N GLY A 201 -8.79 1.74 19.68
CA GLY A 201 -8.38 3.14 19.73
C GLY A 201 -6.89 3.27 20.02
N ILE A 202 -6.23 4.23 19.41
CA ILE A 202 -4.86 4.63 19.75
C ILE A 202 -4.96 5.81 20.72
N PRO A 203 -4.55 5.64 22.00
CA PRO A 203 -4.56 6.74 22.96
C PRO A 203 -3.76 7.94 22.43
N SER A 204 -4.41 9.09 22.33
CA SER A 204 -3.82 10.30 21.76
C SER A 204 -4.42 11.54 22.40
N LEU A 205 -3.63 12.62 22.54
CA LEU A 205 -4.13 13.93 22.93
C LEU A 205 -4.80 14.68 21.76
N ALA A 206 -4.52 14.26 20.53
CA ALA A 206 -5.16 14.79 19.33
C ALA A 206 -6.45 14.01 19.01
N PRO A 207 -7.45 14.68 18.41
CA PRO A 207 -8.73 14.04 18.09
C PRO A 207 -8.61 12.90 17.06
N SER A 208 -7.56 12.94 16.21
CA SER A 208 -7.27 11.89 15.25
C SER A 208 -5.78 11.87 14.91
N LEU A 209 -5.30 10.73 14.45
CA LEU A 209 -3.96 10.55 13.90
C LEU A 209 -4.03 10.46 12.37
N ASN A 210 -2.90 10.82 11.73
CA ASN A 210 -2.74 10.55 10.32
C ASN A 210 -2.89 9.04 10.03
N ALA A 211 -3.57 8.67 8.92
CA ALA A 211 -3.91 7.28 8.61
C ALA A 211 -2.67 6.36 8.53
N SER A 212 -1.56 6.84 7.95
CA SER A 212 -0.34 6.03 7.87
C SER A 212 0.37 5.90 9.22
N VAL A 213 0.25 6.88 10.09
CA VAL A 213 0.78 6.81 11.47
C VAL A 213 -0.02 5.80 12.28
N ALA A 214 -1.36 5.86 12.23
CA ALA A 214 -2.22 4.88 12.87
C ALA A 214 -1.93 3.45 12.40
N ALA A 215 -1.82 3.26 11.07
CA ALA A 215 -1.43 1.98 10.49
C ALA A 215 -0.09 1.48 11.03
N SER A 216 0.91 2.36 11.12
CA SER A 216 2.25 2.00 11.61
C SER A 216 2.26 1.57 13.06
N ILE A 217 1.53 2.29 13.93
CA ILE A 217 1.42 1.95 15.36
C ILE A 217 0.76 0.59 15.55
N LEU A 218 -0.38 0.36 14.88
CA LEU A 218 -1.12 -0.90 15.02
C LEU A 218 -0.37 -2.09 14.42
N LEU A 219 0.32 -1.91 13.29
CA LEU A 219 1.17 -2.95 12.71
C LEU A 219 2.37 -3.28 13.60
N TYR A 220 3.02 -2.26 14.19
CA TYR A 220 4.11 -2.46 15.15
C TYR A 220 3.63 -3.24 16.37
N GLU A 221 2.52 -2.86 16.95
CA GLU A 221 1.96 -3.54 18.12
C GLU A 221 1.60 -5.00 17.79
N ALA A 222 0.94 -5.25 16.67
CA ALA A 222 0.64 -6.61 16.21
C ALA A 222 1.89 -7.45 15.89
N TYR A 223 2.97 -6.80 15.43
CA TYR A 223 4.26 -7.46 15.18
C TYR A 223 5.01 -7.78 16.46
N SER A 224 5.08 -6.84 17.42
CA SER A 224 5.83 -6.99 18.66
C SER A 224 5.33 -8.16 19.53
N ARG A 225 4.06 -8.52 19.42
CA ARG A 225 3.44 -9.65 20.15
C ARG A 225 3.88 -11.04 19.69
N VAL A 226 4.52 -11.15 18.56
CA VAL A 226 5.03 -12.43 18.03
C VAL A 226 6.55 -12.52 18.06
N LEU A 227 7.19 -11.48 18.57
CA LEU A 227 8.62 -11.52 18.87
C LEU A 227 8.85 -12.38 20.11
N PRO A 228 9.89 -13.23 20.10
CA PRO A 228 10.24 -14.08 21.26
C PRO A 228 10.67 -13.26 22.46
#